data_1ad80b197028993eacf2c081ef261547
#
_entry.id   1ad80b197028993eacf2c081ef261547
#
_cell.length_a   1.000
_cell.length_b   1.000
_cell.length_c   1.000
_cell.angle_alpha   90.00
_cell.angle_beta   90.00
_cell.angle_gamma   90.00
#
_symmetry.space_group_name_H-M   'P 1'
#
loop_
_entity.id
_entity.type
_entity.pdbx_description
1 polymer ?
#
loop_
_entity_poly.entity_id
_entity_poly.type
_entity_poly.pdbx_seq_one_letter_code
_entity_poly.pdbx_strand_id
1 'polypeptide(L)'
;MNANMMQQPLLISTLLTHAERHHGDQEIVSRRVEGDLHRQTYSDLAQRARRMANALAANGVCFGDRVATLAWNGYRHMELYYAVSGSGAVLHTLNPRLHPDQVVWTVSYTHLTLPTTSRV
;
A
#
# COMPACT_ATOMS: atom_id res chain seq x y z
N MET A 1 11.01 -36.41 -7.32
CA MET A 1 9.53 -36.41 -7.34
C MET A 1 9.06 -35.00 -6.99
N ASN A 2 8.51 -34.29 -7.96
CA ASN A 2 7.91 -33.00 -7.66
C ASN A 2 6.59 -33.25 -6.95
N ALA A 3 6.55 -32.96 -5.64
CA ALA A 3 5.30 -32.97 -4.92
C ALA A 3 4.35 -31.93 -5.54
N ASN A 4 3.04 -32.16 -5.45
CA ASN A 4 2.01 -31.24 -5.95
C ASN A 4 1.97 -29.91 -5.18
N MET A 5 3.13 -29.29 -5.03
CA MET A 5 3.27 -28.00 -4.35
C MET A 5 3.45 -26.89 -5.38
N MET A 6 2.78 -25.79 -5.15
CA MET A 6 2.91 -24.61 -5.99
C MET A 6 4.34 -24.05 -5.91
N GLN A 7 4.97 -23.86 -7.06
CA GLN A 7 6.34 -23.32 -7.15
C GLN A 7 6.37 -21.83 -7.49
N GLN A 8 5.32 -21.12 -7.17
CA GLN A 8 5.24 -19.67 -7.34
C GLN A 8 5.43 -18.96 -6.00
N PRO A 9 6.18 -17.86 -5.97
CA PRO A 9 6.30 -17.05 -4.76
C PRO A 9 4.95 -16.45 -4.37
N LEU A 10 4.67 -16.44 -3.08
CA LEU A 10 3.45 -15.82 -2.52
C LEU A 10 3.68 -14.31 -2.39
N LEU A 11 3.44 -13.59 -3.46
CA LEU A 11 3.60 -12.14 -3.52
C LEU A 11 2.23 -11.45 -3.43
N ILE A 12 2.16 -10.37 -2.65
CA ILE A 12 0.93 -9.55 -2.56
C ILE A 12 0.57 -8.95 -3.92
N SER A 13 1.55 -8.58 -4.73
CA SER A 13 1.34 -8.06 -6.08
C SER A 13 0.58 -9.02 -7.00
N THR A 14 0.67 -10.34 -6.77
CA THR A 14 -0.07 -11.32 -7.56
C THR A 14 -1.58 -11.23 -7.33
N LEU A 15 -2.00 -10.83 -6.14
CA LEU A 15 -3.42 -10.61 -5.82
C LEU A 15 -3.99 -9.48 -6.67
N LEU A 16 -3.26 -8.37 -6.75
CA LEU A 16 -3.68 -7.22 -7.57
C LEU A 16 -3.71 -7.58 -9.06
N THR A 17 -2.70 -8.27 -9.54
CA THR A 17 -2.62 -8.73 -10.94
C THR A 17 -3.76 -9.67 -11.28
N HIS A 18 -4.10 -10.59 -10.37
CA HIS A 18 -5.23 -11.50 -10.54
C HIS A 18 -6.56 -10.73 -10.61
N ALA A 19 -6.77 -9.82 -9.67
CA ALA A 19 -7.98 -8.99 -9.63
C ALA A 19 -8.14 -8.14 -10.92
N GLU A 20 -7.05 -7.53 -11.40
CA GLU A 20 -7.06 -6.74 -12.62
C GLU A 20 -7.41 -7.58 -13.85
N ARG A 21 -6.86 -8.80 -13.95
CA ARG A 21 -7.06 -9.67 -15.12
C ARG A 21 -8.44 -10.33 -15.17
N HIS A 22 -8.93 -10.78 -14.03
CA HIS A 22 -10.13 -11.62 -13.96
C HIS A 22 -11.35 -10.89 -13.42
N HIS A 23 -11.15 -9.77 -12.72
CA HIS A 23 -12.20 -8.99 -12.07
C HIS A 23 -12.02 -7.48 -12.28
N GLY A 24 -11.39 -7.10 -13.40
CA GLY A 24 -11.03 -5.71 -13.68
C GLY A 24 -12.20 -4.73 -13.62
N ASP A 25 -13.37 -5.17 -14.05
CA ASP A 25 -14.59 -4.34 -14.06
C ASP A 25 -15.37 -4.39 -12.74
N GLN A 26 -14.94 -5.22 -11.79
CA GLN A 26 -15.60 -5.29 -10.49
C GLN A 26 -15.37 -4.01 -9.69
N GLU A 27 -16.46 -3.46 -9.17
CA GLU A 27 -16.46 -2.19 -8.47
C GLU A 27 -15.98 -2.31 -7.02
N ILE A 28 -15.22 -1.33 -6.60
CA ILE A 28 -14.81 -1.11 -5.20
C ILE A 28 -15.47 0.18 -4.73
N VAL A 29 -16.27 0.09 -3.67
CA VAL A 29 -16.95 1.24 -3.09
C VAL A 29 -16.34 1.57 -1.75
N SER A 30 -15.91 2.80 -1.58
CA SER A 30 -15.34 3.31 -0.32
C SER A 30 -16.09 4.54 0.14
N ARG A 31 -16.41 4.59 1.43
CA ARG A 31 -16.84 5.82 2.06
C ARG A 31 -15.62 6.67 2.36
N ARG A 32 -15.58 7.89 1.82
CA ARG A 32 -14.48 8.81 2.08
C ARG A 32 -14.63 9.51 3.43
N VAL A 33 -13.51 10.01 3.95
CA VAL A 33 -13.49 10.85 5.16
C VAL A 33 -14.34 12.11 4.97
N GLU A 34 -14.42 12.59 3.73
CA GLU A 34 -15.25 13.73 3.32
C GLU A 34 -16.77 13.43 3.38
N GLY A 35 -17.15 12.17 3.60
CA GLY A 35 -18.53 11.76 3.83
C GLY A 35 -19.28 11.22 2.61
N ASP A 36 -18.75 11.39 1.41
CA ASP A 36 -19.30 10.86 0.17
C ASP A 36 -18.79 9.45 -0.16
N LEU A 37 -19.32 8.84 -1.20
CA LEU A 37 -18.89 7.56 -1.71
C LEU A 37 -17.92 7.74 -2.87
N HIS A 38 -16.81 7.03 -2.82
CA HIS A 38 -15.87 6.89 -3.93
C HIS A 38 -16.05 5.50 -4.56
N ARG A 39 -16.16 5.46 -5.88
CA ARG A 39 -16.30 4.24 -6.67
C ARG A 39 -15.16 4.13 -7.67
N GLN A 40 -14.56 2.97 -7.72
CA GLN A 40 -13.52 2.62 -8.70
C GLN A 40 -13.57 1.12 -9.00
N THR A 41 -12.96 0.71 -10.09
CA THR A 41 -12.81 -0.70 -10.45
C THR A 41 -11.46 -1.24 -9.99
N TYR A 42 -11.27 -2.57 -10.04
CA TYR A 42 -9.95 -3.15 -9.80
C TYR A 42 -8.90 -2.74 -10.85
N SER A 43 -9.34 -2.50 -12.09
CA SER A 43 -8.45 -1.94 -13.12
C SER A 43 -7.96 -0.54 -12.74
N ASP A 44 -8.85 0.32 -12.23
CA ASP A 44 -8.50 1.64 -11.74
C ASP A 44 -7.54 1.56 -10.55
N LEU A 45 -7.83 0.67 -9.60
CA LEU A 45 -6.97 0.44 -8.43
C LEU A 45 -5.55 0.05 -8.86
N ALA A 46 -5.42 -0.90 -9.78
CA ALA A 46 -4.13 -1.37 -10.27
C ALA A 46 -3.33 -0.25 -10.94
N GLN A 47 -3.98 0.54 -11.78
CA GLN A 47 -3.35 1.68 -12.46
C GLN A 47 -2.90 2.75 -11.45
N ARG A 48 -3.74 3.08 -10.49
CA ARG A 48 -3.43 4.07 -9.46
C ARG A 48 -2.33 3.58 -8.52
N ALA A 49 -2.33 2.30 -8.14
CA ALA A 49 -1.27 1.71 -7.34
C ALA A 49 0.10 1.78 -8.04
N ARG A 50 0.15 1.51 -9.34
CA ARG A 50 1.39 1.65 -10.12
C ARG A 50 1.88 3.10 -10.17
N ARG A 51 0.98 4.07 -10.36
CA ARG A 51 1.33 5.50 -10.32
C ARG A 51 1.88 5.90 -8.95
N MET A 52 1.25 5.41 -7.88
CA MET A 52 1.71 5.65 -6.52
C MET A 52 3.09 5.02 -6.27
N ALA A 53 3.33 3.80 -6.74
CA ALA A 53 4.64 3.16 -6.64
C ALA A 53 5.74 3.98 -7.34
N ASN A 54 5.45 4.51 -8.53
CA ASN A 54 6.37 5.40 -9.24
C ASN A 54 6.62 6.70 -8.47
N ALA A 55 5.60 7.28 -7.87
CA ALA A 55 5.74 8.49 -7.04
C ALA A 55 6.58 8.22 -5.79
N LEU A 56 6.40 7.09 -5.13
CA LEU A 56 7.21 6.69 -3.99
C LEU A 56 8.68 6.49 -4.37
N ALA A 57 8.94 5.81 -5.49
CA ALA A 57 10.29 5.65 -6.01
C ALA A 57 10.96 6.99 -6.34
N ALA A 58 10.22 7.92 -6.95
CA ALA A 58 10.70 9.28 -7.24
C ALA A 58 11.01 10.08 -5.96
N ASN A 59 10.37 9.75 -4.86
CA ASN A 59 10.64 10.34 -3.54
C ASN A 59 11.68 9.57 -2.71
N GLY A 60 12.39 8.62 -3.31
CA GLY A 60 13.52 7.95 -2.70
C GLY A 60 13.19 6.68 -1.92
N VAL A 61 11.98 6.16 -2.00
CA VAL A 61 11.63 4.86 -1.41
C VAL A 61 12.26 3.74 -2.23
N CYS A 62 13.08 2.93 -1.57
CA CYS A 62 13.82 1.83 -2.16
C CYS A 62 13.29 0.47 -1.68
N PHE A 63 13.74 -0.59 -2.36
CA PHE A 63 13.46 -1.96 -1.93
C PHE A 63 13.88 -2.19 -0.48
N GLY A 64 13.01 -2.79 0.32
CA GLY A 64 13.25 -3.09 1.72
C GLY A 64 12.99 -1.94 2.70
N ASP A 65 12.74 -0.74 2.20
CA ASP A 65 12.40 0.39 3.05
C ASP A 65 11.06 0.17 3.78
N ARG A 66 10.94 0.72 4.97
CA ARG A 66 9.70 0.68 5.75
C ARG A 66 8.93 1.97 5.54
N VAL A 67 7.71 1.85 5.03
CA VAL A 67 6.80 2.97 4.77
C VAL A 67 5.64 2.87 5.72
N ALA A 68 5.52 3.84 6.64
CA ALA A 68 4.38 3.88 7.54
C ALA A 68 3.21 4.64 6.90
N THR A 69 2.01 4.14 7.17
CA THR A 69 0.77 4.82 6.80
C THR A 69 -0.05 5.11 8.05
N LEU A 70 -0.51 6.34 8.18
CA LEU A 70 -1.46 6.76 9.20
C LEU A 70 -2.73 7.19 8.48
N ALA A 71 -3.65 6.26 8.29
CA ALA A 71 -4.84 6.48 7.49
C ALA A 71 -6.01 5.59 7.92
N TRP A 72 -7.21 6.08 7.68
CA TRP A 72 -8.42 5.27 7.78
C TRP A 72 -8.51 4.28 6.62
N ASN A 73 -9.27 3.22 6.81
CA ASN A 73 -9.55 2.24 5.76
C ASN A 73 -10.40 2.90 4.66
N GLY A 74 -9.83 2.99 3.48
CA GLY A 74 -10.48 3.58 2.33
C GLY A 74 -9.68 3.27 1.05
N TYR A 75 -10.16 3.79 -0.08
CA TYR A 75 -9.53 3.51 -1.37
C TYR A 75 -8.08 4.01 -1.46
N ARG A 76 -7.76 5.15 -0.84
CA ARG A 76 -6.39 5.70 -0.81
C ARG A 76 -5.44 4.77 -0.06
N HIS A 77 -5.87 4.23 1.08
CA HIS A 77 -5.08 3.30 1.87
C HIS A 77 -4.91 1.96 1.14
N MET A 78 -5.94 1.48 0.46
CA MET A 78 -5.88 0.27 -0.35
C MET A 78 -4.88 0.40 -1.51
N GLU A 79 -4.83 1.56 -2.16
CA GLU A 79 -3.81 1.85 -3.19
C GLU A 79 -2.40 1.78 -2.64
N LEU A 80 -2.17 2.31 -1.43
CA LEU A 80 -0.88 2.26 -0.75
C LEU A 80 -0.48 0.85 -0.35
N TYR A 81 -1.42 -0.01 0.06
CA TYR A 81 -1.12 -1.42 0.34
C TYR A 81 -0.41 -2.08 -0.83
N TYR A 82 -0.94 -1.93 -2.02
CA TYR A 82 -0.38 -2.56 -3.21
C TYR A 82 0.81 -1.80 -3.79
N ALA A 83 0.81 -0.47 -3.70
CA ALA A 83 1.92 0.33 -4.18
C ALA A 83 3.21 0.08 -3.39
N VAL A 84 3.13 0.08 -2.07
CA VAL A 84 4.28 -0.14 -1.19
C VAL A 84 4.75 -1.59 -1.26
N SER A 85 3.84 -2.53 -1.03
CA SER A 85 4.20 -3.97 -1.04
C SER A 85 4.61 -4.45 -2.42
N GLY A 86 3.97 -3.95 -3.47
CA GLY A 86 4.28 -4.32 -4.86
C GLY A 86 5.63 -3.79 -5.35
N SER A 87 6.14 -2.72 -4.76
CA SER A 87 7.49 -2.18 -5.04
C SER A 87 8.61 -2.82 -4.22
N GLY A 88 8.28 -3.79 -3.36
CA GLY A 88 9.24 -4.47 -2.51
C GLY A 88 9.61 -3.73 -1.24
N ALA A 89 8.90 -2.66 -0.91
CA ALA A 89 8.99 -1.99 0.37
C ALA A 89 8.08 -2.65 1.42
N VAL A 90 8.29 -2.36 2.67
CA VAL A 90 7.52 -2.90 3.79
C VAL A 90 6.47 -1.89 4.23
N LEU A 91 5.21 -2.26 4.12
CA LEU A 91 4.12 -1.41 4.60
C LEU A 91 3.92 -1.60 6.11
N HIS A 92 3.99 -0.51 6.85
CA HIS A 92 3.69 -0.46 8.27
C HIS A 92 2.46 0.41 8.52
N THR A 93 1.34 -0.23 8.83
CA THR A 93 0.09 0.48 9.08
C THR A 93 0.00 0.91 10.55
N LEU A 94 -0.20 2.20 10.78
CA LEU A 94 -0.42 2.75 12.10
C LEU A 94 -1.93 2.91 12.34
N ASN A 95 -2.38 2.51 13.52
CA ASN A 95 -3.77 2.69 13.89
C ASN A 95 -4.04 4.18 14.18
N PRO A 96 -4.93 4.85 13.39
CA PRO A 96 -5.21 6.27 13.56
C PRO A 96 -5.96 6.62 14.86
N ARG A 97 -6.43 5.62 15.60
CA ARG A 97 -7.10 5.80 16.90
C ARG A 97 -6.13 5.79 18.10
N LEU A 98 -4.85 5.54 17.87
CA LEU A 98 -3.85 5.58 18.92
C LEU A 98 -3.63 7.00 19.43
N HIS A 99 -3.32 7.11 20.72
CA HIS A 99 -2.85 8.38 21.28
C HIS A 99 -1.54 8.81 20.59
N PRO A 100 -1.30 10.11 20.39
CA PRO A 100 -0.08 10.60 19.73
C PRO A 100 1.22 10.02 20.29
N ASP A 101 1.32 9.88 21.62
CA ASP A 101 2.51 9.30 22.26
C ASP A 101 2.75 7.82 21.85
N GLN A 102 1.67 7.07 21.67
CA GLN A 102 1.75 5.68 21.20
C GLN A 102 2.18 5.61 19.73
N VAL A 103 1.74 6.56 18.91
CA VAL A 103 2.19 6.67 17.51
C VAL A 103 3.68 6.97 17.48
N VAL A 104 4.14 7.94 18.25
CA VAL A 104 5.57 8.29 18.35
C VAL A 104 6.39 7.10 18.81
N TRP A 105 5.95 6.38 19.83
CA TRP A 105 6.63 5.18 20.31
C TRP A 105 6.72 4.11 19.22
N THR A 106 5.63 3.84 18.52
CA THR A 106 5.58 2.84 17.45
C THR A 106 6.53 3.20 16.31
N VAL A 107 6.54 4.46 15.89
CA VAL A 107 7.42 4.95 14.82
C VAL A 107 8.90 4.85 15.23
N SER A 108 9.23 5.16 16.49
CA SER A 108 10.61 5.11 17.00
C SER A 108 11.20 3.69 16.96
N TYR A 109 10.37 2.67 17.17
CA TYR A 109 10.81 1.27 17.17
C TYR A 109 10.94 0.64 15.78
N THR A 110 10.25 1.18 14.78
CA THR A 110 10.18 0.54 13.45
C THR A 110 11.25 0.98 12.48
N HIS A 111 12.12 1.93 12.85
CA HIS A 111 13.19 2.45 11.98
C HIS A 111 12.68 2.80 10.58
N LEU A 112 11.67 3.66 10.53
CA LEU A 112 11.08 4.10 9.29
C LEU A 112 12.07 4.91 8.47
N THR A 113 12.13 4.64 7.18
CA THR A 113 12.82 5.50 6.23
C THR A 113 11.93 6.72 6.00
N LEU A 114 12.35 7.86 6.50
CA LEU A 114 11.73 9.13 6.15
C LEU A 114 12.24 9.55 4.77
N PRO A 115 11.39 9.97 3.85
CA PRO A 115 11.86 10.68 2.67
C PRO A 115 12.54 11.96 3.17
N THR A 116 13.86 11.93 3.23
CA THR A 116 14.64 13.11 3.53
C THR A 116 14.61 14.02 2.31
N THR A 117 13.61 14.84 2.22
CA THR A 117 13.76 16.10 1.52
C THR A 117 14.52 17.03 2.45
N SER A 118 15.83 16.85 2.53
CA SER A 118 16.71 17.87 3.03
C SER A 118 16.72 19.01 2.01
N ARG A 119 15.74 19.86 2.08
CA ARG A 119 15.88 21.23 1.61
C ARG A 119 16.25 22.05 2.82
N VAL A 120 17.52 22.23 2.97
CA VAL A 120 18.07 23.40 3.63
C VAL A 120 17.72 24.60 2.77
#